data_5e0b852beac179505845056f4e1dc59c
#
_entry.id   5e0b852beac179505845056f4e1dc59c
#
_cell.length_a   1.000
_cell.length_b   1.000
_cell.length_c   1.000
_cell.angle_alpha   90.00
_cell.angle_beta   90.00
_cell.angle_gamma   90.00
#
_symmetry.space_group_name_H-M   'P 1'
#
loop_
_entity.id
_entity.type
_entity.pdbx_description
1 polymer ?
#
loop_
_entity_poly.entity_id
_entity_poly.type
_entity_poly.pdbx_seq_one_letter_code
_entity_poly.pdbx_strand_id
1 'polypeptide(L)'
;IRRFMTEHNLGKWQHVHDGHGKTFTVGEHKIAMFSVDGELYAFDDECPHVGASLGDGKLNGKLVTCPAHDWQFDITNGECITLDRCDDGCYVDTYPVKIENDEIIISLPS
;
A
#
# COMPACT_ATOMS: atom_id res chain seq x y z
N ILE A 1 15.47 -2.90 -18.90
CA ILE A 1 16.00 -1.66 -18.32
C ILE A 1 15.98 -1.75 -16.81
N ARG A 2 17.11 -1.46 -16.21
CA ARG A 2 17.21 -1.51 -14.76
C ARG A 2 16.58 -0.27 -14.15
N ARG A 3 15.71 -0.49 -13.16
CA ARG A 3 15.12 0.58 -12.39
C ARG A 3 15.91 0.78 -11.12
N PHE A 4 16.21 2.02 -10.81
CA PHE A 4 16.83 2.34 -9.54
C PHE A 4 15.73 2.62 -8.51
N MET A 5 16.00 2.20 -7.28
CA MET A 5 15.11 2.46 -6.16
C MET A 5 15.78 3.49 -5.27
N THR A 6 14.99 4.42 -4.77
CA THR A 6 15.44 5.44 -3.84
C THR A 6 14.72 5.26 -2.53
N GLU A 7 15.48 5.26 -1.43
CA GLU A 7 14.91 5.15 -0.11
C GLU A 7 14.43 6.50 0.40
N HIS A 8 13.27 6.49 1.05
CA HIS A 8 12.67 7.69 1.65
C HIS A 8 12.30 7.40 3.10
N ASN A 9 12.58 8.36 3.96
CA ASN A 9 12.23 8.26 5.37
C ASN A 9 10.86 8.89 5.57
N LEU A 10 9.91 8.13 6.07
CA LEU A 10 8.52 8.59 6.28
C LEU A 10 8.22 8.95 7.73
N GLY A 11 9.23 8.97 8.59
CA GLY A 11 9.05 9.31 9.99
C GLY A 11 8.82 8.10 10.86
N LYS A 12 8.30 8.33 12.06
CA LYS A 12 8.18 7.29 13.08
C LYS A 12 7.14 6.24 12.70
N TRP A 13 7.47 4.96 12.89
CA TRP A 13 6.56 3.87 12.58
C TRP A 13 5.33 3.87 13.49
N GLN A 14 5.42 4.46 14.66
CA GLN A 14 4.30 4.53 15.62
C GLN A 14 3.12 5.32 15.08
N HIS A 15 3.31 6.10 14.02
CA HIS A 15 2.21 6.83 13.39
C HIS A 15 1.32 5.92 12.54
N VAL A 16 1.75 4.69 12.24
CA VAL A 16 0.93 3.72 11.52
C VAL A 16 0.38 2.73 12.54
N HIS A 17 -0.88 2.86 12.87
CA HIS A 17 -1.53 2.01 13.86
C HIS A 17 -1.95 0.69 13.26
N ASP A 18 -1.82 -0.38 14.05
CA ASP A 18 -2.15 -1.73 13.59
C ASP A 18 -3.61 -1.81 13.13
N GLY A 19 -3.83 -2.36 11.94
CA GLY A 19 -5.16 -2.51 11.37
C GLY A 19 -5.75 -1.25 10.75
N HIS A 20 -5.02 -0.13 10.79
CA HIS A 20 -5.47 1.14 10.21
C HIS A 20 -4.55 1.58 9.09
N GLY A 21 -5.14 2.08 8.02
CA GLY A 21 -4.38 2.60 6.89
C GLY A 21 -3.92 4.02 7.12
N LYS A 22 -2.79 4.35 6.51
CA LYS A 22 -2.28 5.71 6.49
C LYS A 22 -1.75 5.97 5.08
N THR A 23 -1.96 7.19 4.60
CA THR A 23 -1.46 7.56 3.27
C THR A 23 -0.25 8.49 3.41
N PHE A 24 0.68 8.30 2.48
CA PHE A 24 1.86 9.16 2.37
C PHE A 24 1.98 9.62 0.93
N THR A 25 2.43 10.84 0.75
CA THR A 25 2.73 11.35 -0.59
C THR A 25 4.24 11.61 -0.66
N VAL A 26 4.91 10.93 -1.60
CA VAL A 26 6.35 11.09 -1.80
C VAL A 26 6.55 11.40 -3.29
N GLY A 27 6.82 12.68 -3.60
CA GLY A 27 6.90 13.11 -4.98
C GLY A 27 5.57 12.88 -5.70
N GLU A 28 5.60 12.08 -6.74
CA GLU A 28 4.40 11.72 -7.51
C GLU A 28 3.72 10.46 -7.00
N HIS A 29 4.31 9.81 -6.00
CA HIS A 29 3.77 8.57 -5.47
C HIS A 29 2.82 8.81 -4.33
N LYS A 30 1.64 8.23 -4.42
CA LYS A 30 0.69 8.16 -3.30
C LYS A 30 0.71 6.75 -2.77
N ILE A 31 1.06 6.62 -1.51
CA ILE A 31 1.34 5.33 -0.89
C ILE A 31 0.33 5.06 0.21
N ALA A 32 -0.30 3.87 0.16
CA ALA A 32 -1.09 3.36 1.27
C ALA A 32 -0.19 2.47 2.11
N MET A 33 -0.30 2.57 3.41
CA MET A 33 0.48 1.76 4.33
C MET A 33 -0.40 1.22 5.44
N PHE A 34 -0.27 -0.08 5.70
CA PHE A 34 -0.97 -0.74 6.78
C PHE A 34 0.02 -1.50 7.63
N SER A 35 -0.26 -1.55 8.92
CA SER A 35 0.48 -2.40 9.85
C SER A 35 -0.40 -3.58 10.25
N VAL A 36 0.12 -4.79 10.09
CA VAL A 36 -0.59 -6.02 10.46
C VAL A 36 0.38 -6.89 11.25
N ASP A 37 0.06 -7.17 12.49
CA ASP A 37 0.88 -8.00 13.37
C ASP A 37 2.33 -7.52 13.46
N GLY A 38 2.52 -6.22 13.49
CA GLY A 38 3.85 -5.62 13.62
C GLY A 38 4.62 -5.48 12.33
N GLU A 39 4.06 -5.92 11.21
CA GLU A 39 4.69 -5.76 9.91
C GLU A 39 4.02 -4.67 9.08
N LEU A 40 4.84 -3.90 8.38
CA LEU A 40 4.35 -2.85 7.52
C LEU A 40 4.23 -3.34 6.08
N TYR A 41 3.14 -2.94 5.43
CA TYR A 41 2.89 -3.21 4.02
C TYR A 41 2.60 -1.90 3.31
N ALA A 42 3.31 -1.64 2.23
CA ALA A 42 3.17 -0.41 1.46
C ALA A 42 2.83 -0.74 0.02
N PHE A 43 1.88 -0.02 -0.53
CA PHE A 43 1.43 -0.22 -1.91
C PHE A 43 0.80 1.08 -2.43
N ASP A 44 0.53 1.12 -3.73
CA ASP A 44 -0.12 2.28 -4.34
C ASP A 44 -1.45 2.57 -3.67
N ASP A 45 -1.65 3.81 -3.29
CA ASP A 45 -2.89 4.23 -2.64
C ASP A 45 -4.06 4.29 -3.63
N GLU A 46 -3.79 4.53 -4.89
CA GLU A 46 -4.84 4.67 -5.89
C GLU A 46 -5.39 3.32 -6.34
N CYS A 47 -6.69 3.11 -6.12
CA CYS A 47 -7.36 1.96 -6.71
C CYS A 47 -7.27 2.07 -8.23
N PRO A 48 -6.74 1.06 -8.94
CA PRO A 48 -6.50 1.18 -10.38
C PRO A 48 -7.77 1.38 -11.21
N HIS A 49 -8.92 1.10 -10.64
CA HIS A 49 -10.18 1.18 -11.34
C HIS A 49 -10.82 2.57 -11.28
N VAL A 50 -10.83 3.21 -10.12
CA VAL A 50 -11.54 4.48 -9.94
C VAL A 50 -10.71 5.55 -9.23
N GLY A 51 -9.48 5.26 -8.87
CA GLY A 51 -8.63 6.24 -8.21
C GLY A 51 -8.95 6.52 -6.75
N ALA A 52 -9.82 5.73 -6.13
CA ALA A 52 -10.14 5.90 -4.72
C ALA A 52 -8.94 5.55 -3.84
N SER A 53 -8.86 6.15 -2.66
CA SER A 53 -7.76 5.92 -1.74
C SER A 53 -7.91 4.57 -1.03
N LEU A 54 -7.00 3.64 -1.30
CA LEU A 54 -7.00 2.34 -0.63
C LEU A 54 -6.60 2.47 0.84
N GLY A 55 -5.86 3.52 1.18
CA GLY A 55 -5.52 3.81 2.57
C GLY A 55 -6.73 4.14 3.43
N ASP A 56 -7.82 4.57 2.81
CA ASP A 56 -9.10 4.81 3.49
C ASP A 56 -9.98 3.57 3.52
N GLY A 57 -9.54 2.46 2.92
CA GLY A 57 -10.31 1.24 2.86
C GLY A 57 -10.28 0.47 4.18
N LYS A 58 -11.14 -0.51 4.27
CA LYS A 58 -11.19 -1.39 5.44
C LYS A 58 -10.26 -2.57 5.26
N LEU A 59 -9.49 -2.85 6.28
CA LEU A 59 -8.59 -3.99 6.29
C LEU A 59 -9.25 -5.15 7.03
N ASN A 60 -9.22 -6.32 6.39
CA ASN A 60 -9.67 -7.56 7.01
C ASN A 60 -8.57 -8.60 6.81
N GLY A 61 -7.84 -8.91 7.89
CA GLY A 61 -6.65 -9.73 7.78
C GLY A 61 -5.60 -9.02 6.94
N LYS A 62 -5.30 -9.57 5.78
CA LYS A 62 -4.36 -8.95 4.82
C LYS A 62 -5.04 -8.55 3.52
N LEU A 63 -6.35 -8.33 3.58
CA LEU A 63 -7.12 -7.86 2.45
C LEU A 63 -7.67 -6.48 2.73
N VAL A 64 -7.43 -5.55 1.81
CA VAL A 64 -7.99 -4.21 1.89
C VAL A 64 -9.14 -4.09 0.91
N THR A 65 -10.24 -3.47 1.36
CA THR A 65 -11.41 -3.25 0.51
C THR A 65 -11.43 -1.80 0.05
N CYS A 66 -11.50 -1.60 -1.26
CA CYS A 66 -11.62 -0.28 -1.84
C CYS A 66 -12.91 0.39 -1.37
N PRO A 67 -12.86 1.63 -0.83
CA PRO A 67 -14.05 2.26 -0.28
C PRO A 67 -15.10 2.64 -1.33
N ALA A 68 -14.72 2.67 -2.61
CA ALA A 68 -15.64 3.13 -3.65
C ALA A 68 -16.52 2.03 -4.23
N HIS A 69 -16.03 0.79 -4.37
CA HIS A 69 -16.78 -0.27 -5.04
C HIS A 69 -16.45 -1.68 -4.55
N ASP A 70 -15.93 -1.79 -3.35
CA ASP A 70 -15.73 -3.08 -2.66
C ASP A 70 -14.77 -4.07 -3.33
N TRP A 71 -13.92 -3.61 -4.21
CA TRP A 71 -12.85 -4.44 -4.73
C TRP A 71 -11.85 -4.71 -3.60
N GLN A 72 -11.37 -5.94 -3.53
CA GLN A 72 -10.43 -6.35 -2.49
C GLN A 72 -9.06 -6.64 -3.07
N PHE A 73 -8.04 -6.19 -2.37
CA PHE A 73 -6.65 -6.39 -2.76
C PHE A 73 -5.88 -7.03 -1.63
N ASP A 74 -5.01 -7.97 -1.98
CA ASP A 74 -4.08 -8.57 -1.03
C ASP A 74 -2.92 -7.60 -0.83
N ILE A 75 -2.74 -7.10 0.39
CA ILE A 75 -1.73 -6.09 0.65
C ILE A 75 -0.31 -6.64 0.63
N THR A 76 -0.13 -7.97 0.63
CA THR A 76 1.20 -8.57 0.59
C THR A 76 1.78 -8.61 -0.81
N ASN A 77 0.94 -8.68 -1.84
CA ASN A 77 1.41 -8.78 -3.23
C ASN A 77 0.70 -7.82 -4.19
N GLY A 78 -0.33 -7.10 -3.72
CA GLY A 78 -1.04 -6.13 -4.55
C GLY A 78 -2.08 -6.69 -5.49
N GLU A 79 -2.32 -8.00 -5.46
CA GLU A 79 -3.28 -8.62 -6.38
C GLU A 79 -4.73 -8.35 -6.00
N CYS A 80 -5.55 -8.04 -6.99
CA CYS A 80 -6.99 -7.97 -6.80
C CYS A 80 -7.55 -9.38 -6.71
N ILE A 81 -8.34 -9.64 -5.66
CA ILE A 81 -8.96 -10.96 -5.48
C ILE A 81 -10.42 -11.00 -5.88
N THR A 82 -10.98 -9.88 -6.33
CA THR A 82 -12.34 -9.82 -6.83
C THR A 82 -12.37 -10.23 -8.30
N LEU A 83 -12.29 -11.52 -8.54
CA LEU A 83 -11.97 -12.09 -9.85
C LEU A 83 -12.99 -11.79 -10.94
N ASP A 84 -14.25 -11.65 -10.60
CA ASP A 84 -15.30 -11.40 -11.58
C ASP A 84 -15.35 -9.95 -12.06
N ARG A 85 -14.48 -9.12 -11.50
CA ARG A 85 -14.45 -7.68 -11.77
C ARG A 85 -13.13 -7.19 -12.34
N CYS A 86 -12.12 -8.05 -12.30
CA CYS A 86 -10.78 -7.71 -12.75
C CYS A 86 -10.44 -8.52 -13.99
N ASP A 87 -10.08 -7.81 -15.04
CA ASP A 87 -9.42 -8.44 -16.17
C ASP A 87 -7.97 -8.75 -15.75
N ASP A 88 -7.25 -9.45 -16.60
CA ASP A 88 -5.86 -9.77 -16.36
C ASP A 88 -5.07 -8.51 -16.06
N GLY A 89 -4.30 -8.54 -14.98
CA GLY A 89 -3.44 -7.43 -14.61
C GLY A 89 -4.03 -6.40 -13.66
N CYS A 90 -5.19 -6.67 -13.08
CA CYS A 90 -5.69 -5.82 -12.00
C CYS A 90 -4.85 -6.03 -10.75
N TYR A 91 -4.03 -5.05 -10.43
CA TYR A 91 -3.19 -5.10 -9.24
C TYR A 91 -2.73 -3.70 -8.89
N VAL A 92 -2.21 -3.54 -7.68
CA VAL A 92 -1.49 -2.33 -7.29
C VAL A 92 -0.04 -2.69 -7.05
N ASP A 93 0.85 -1.76 -7.34
CA ASP A 93 2.28 -1.97 -7.06
C ASP A 93 2.52 -1.96 -5.57
N THR A 94 3.37 -2.88 -5.11
CA THR A 94 3.82 -2.91 -3.72
C THR A 94 5.26 -2.42 -3.65
N TYR A 95 5.64 -1.89 -2.49
CA TYR A 95 6.95 -1.30 -2.31
C TYR A 95 7.64 -1.88 -1.08
N PRO A 96 8.95 -2.14 -1.16
CA PRO A 96 9.69 -2.59 0.01
C PRO A 96 9.66 -1.53 1.10
N VAL A 97 9.40 -1.96 2.33
CA VAL A 97 9.35 -1.07 3.47
C VAL A 97 10.02 -1.76 4.65
N LYS A 98 10.75 -0.99 5.45
CA LYS A 98 11.43 -1.51 6.65
C LYS A 98 11.37 -0.45 7.73
N ILE A 99 11.64 -0.89 8.96
CA ILE A 99 11.78 0.01 10.10
C ILE A 99 13.26 0.03 10.49
N GLU A 100 13.81 1.23 10.58
CA GLU A 100 15.21 1.42 10.92
C GLU A 100 15.32 2.59 11.88
N ASN A 101 15.87 2.37 13.07
CA ASN A 101 15.95 3.40 14.11
C ASN A 101 14.59 4.02 14.45
N ASP A 102 13.55 3.19 14.54
CA ASP A 102 12.17 3.59 14.80
C ASP A 102 11.55 4.44 13.70
N GLU A 103 12.16 4.46 12.52
CA GLU A 103 11.65 5.23 11.40
C GLU A 103 11.34 4.33 10.22
N ILE A 104 10.31 4.70 9.46
CA ILE A 104 9.88 3.95 8.30
C ILE A 104 10.73 4.35 7.09
N ILE A 105 11.35 3.36 6.48
CA ILE A 105 12.12 3.55 5.25
C ILE A 105 11.42 2.81 4.12
N ILE A 106 10.99 3.52 3.11
CA ILE A 106 10.35 2.94 1.94
C ILE A 106 11.24 3.10 0.71
N SER A 107 11.27 2.08 -0.14
CA SER A 107 12.01 2.13 -1.40
C SER A 107 11.03 2.34 -2.54
N LEU A 108 11.22 3.40 -3.30
CA LEU A 108 10.37 3.77 -4.42
C LEU A 108 11.20 3.87 -5.70
N PRO A 109 10.57 3.60 -6.86
CA PRO A 109 11.25 3.81 -8.13
C PRO A 109 11.61 5.29 -8.30
N SER A 110 12.83 5.53 -8.71
CA SER A 110 13.31 6.90 -8.94
C SER A 110 13.08 7.37 -10.38
#